data_f640d24a1c4e0299502e27635b4b482a
#
_entry.id   f640d24a1c4e0299502e27635b4b482a
#
_cell.length_a   1.000
_cell.length_b   1.000
_cell.length_c   1.000
_cell.angle_alpha   90.00
_cell.angle_beta   90.00
_cell.angle_gamma   90.00
#
_symmetry.space_group_name_H-M   'P 1'
#
loop_
_entity.id
_entity.type
_entity.pdbx_description
1 polymer ?
#
loop_
_entity_poly.entity_id
_entity_poly.type
_entity_poly.pdbx_seq_one_letter_code
_entity_poly.pdbx_strand_id
1 'polypeptide(L)'
;NQWRAAATQPPHLAAMCAWEGWNDAYRDGARHGGIICSFRKNWQEMQVKTVQHGQGNRGPRSRITGELVCGPETLSEDELARNREEMWAELLAHPLDGPYYRERSADWSKITVPLLSAANWGGQGLHTRGNFEGFMRAASKQKWLEVHGGSHWAPFYTDYGIKLQKRFFDYCLKGIANGWESQPRIQLQVRHIDRFVERHENEWPLARTRWTRFYLDPHDMRLSPKPVSSDKSLEYGPLGDGVTFSTPPLEAETEITGPSALKLFV
;
A
#
# COMPACT_ATOMS: atom_id res chain seq x y z
N ASN A 1 7.26 -7.13 -1.85
CA ASN A 1 8.20 -8.04 -2.50
C ASN A 1 7.71 -8.57 -3.86
N GLN A 2 6.41 -8.94 -4.00
CA GLN A 2 5.84 -9.54 -5.21
C GLN A 2 6.05 -8.71 -6.47
N TRP A 3 5.85 -7.39 -6.41
CA TRP A 3 6.09 -6.49 -7.54
C TRP A 3 7.54 -6.58 -8.05
N ARG A 4 8.51 -6.53 -7.13
CA ARG A 4 9.93 -6.62 -7.49
C ARG A 4 10.28 -8.00 -8.03
N ALA A 5 9.78 -9.06 -7.41
CA ALA A 5 9.99 -10.42 -7.89
C ALA A 5 9.43 -10.60 -9.30
N ALA A 6 8.21 -10.13 -9.57
CA ALA A 6 7.61 -10.21 -10.90
C ALA A 6 8.39 -9.38 -11.96
N ALA A 7 8.94 -8.23 -11.58
CA ALA A 7 9.73 -7.39 -12.47
C ALA A 7 11.09 -8.01 -12.85
N THR A 8 11.60 -9.00 -12.10
CA THR A 8 12.78 -9.78 -12.52
C THR A 8 12.47 -10.85 -13.56
N GLN A 9 11.18 -11.07 -13.87
CA GLN A 9 10.69 -12.04 -14.83
C GLN A 9 11.28 -13.45 -14.60
N PRO A 10 11.16 -14.01 -13.37
CA PRO A 10 11.73 -15.31 -13.09
C PRO A 10 11.09 -16.39 -13.97
N PRO A 11 11.85 -17.41 -14.38
CA PRO A 11 11.30 -18.54 -15.13
C PRO A 11 10.10 -19.15 -14.40
N HIS A 12 9.06 -19.53 -15.16
CA HIS A 12 7.86 -20.17 -14.63
C HIS A 12 6.94 -19.31 -13.76
N LEU A 13 7.17 -18.00 -13.63
CA LEU A 13 6.18 -17.11 -13.03
C LEU A 13 4.99 -16.97 -14.00
N ALA A 14 3.86 -17.56 -13.66
CA ALA A 14 2.69 -17.63 -14.54
C ALA A 14 1.55 -16.67 -14.13
N ALA A 15 1.48 -16.24 -12.87
CA ALA A 15 0.51 -15.26 -12.37
C ALA A 15 0.98 -14.67 -11.05
N MET A 16 0.44 -13.51 -10.68
CA MET A 16 0.71 -12.91 -9.37
C MET A 16 -0.53 -12.30 -8.73
N CYS A 17 -0.63 -12.41 -7.41
CA CYS A 17 -1.61 -11.71 -6.60
C CYS A 17 -0.86 -10.82 -5.60
N ALA A 18 -0.86 -9.52 -5.84
CA ALA A 18 -0.25 -8.55 -4.92
C ALA A 18 -1.30 -8.09 -3.92
N TRP A 19 -1.40 -8.78 -2.79
CA TRP A 19 -2.29 -8.44 -1.71
C TRP A 19 -1.60 -7.44 -0.79
N GLU A 20 -2.09 -6.20 -0.77
CA GLU A 20 -1.54 -5.08 0.00
C GLU A 20 -0.03 -4.85 -0.21
N GLY A 21 0.35 -4.58 -1.45
CA GLY A 21 1.74 -4.43 -1.86
C GLY A 21 2.11 -3.01 -2.27
N TRP A 22 2.99 -2.34 -1.52
CA TRP A 22 3.64 -1.14 -2.00
C TRP A 22 4.73 -1.47 -3.03
N ASN A 23 5.05 -0.51 -3.91
CA ASN A 23 6.09 -0.70 -4.92
C ASN A 23 7.09 0.45 -5.02
N ASP A 24 6.64 1.69 -5.00
CA ASP A 24 7.50 2.85 -5.04
C ASP A 24 8.18 3.02 -3.68
N ALA A 25 9.47 2.68 -3.62
CA ALA A 25 10.20 2.67 -2.35
C ALA A 25 10.28 4.06 -1.70
N TYR A 26 10.24 5.13 -2.50
CA TYR A 26 10.22 6.50 -2.01
C TYR A 26 8.81 6.90 -1.57
N ARG A 27 7.84 6.88 -2.49
CA ARG A 27 6.50 7.46 -2.27
C ARG A 27 5.59 6.61 -1.39
N ASP A 28 5.74 5.29 -1.44
CA ASP A 28 4.90 4.38 -0.67
C ASP A 28 5.51 4.05 0.71
N GLY A 29 6.84 3.97 0.81
CA GLY A 29 7.48 3.42 1.98
C GLY A 29 8.42 4.33 2.75
N ALA A 30 8.92 5.41 2.13
CA ALA A 30 9.94 6.26 2.74
C ALA A 30 9.43 7.68 3.05
N ARG A 31 8.80 8.33 2.08
CA ARG A 31 8.40 9.73 2.20
C ARG A 31 7.10 10.00 1.46
N HIS A 32 6.12 10.55 2.16
CA HIS A 32 4.86 11.00 1.59
C HIS A 32 4.96 12.51 1.32
N GLY A 33 5.02 12.89 0.05
CA GLY A 33 5.22 14.30 -0.35
C GLY A 33 6.55 14.90 0.13
N GLY A 34 7.58 14.08 0.34
CA GLY A 34 8.87 14.51 0.89
C GLY A 34 9.00 14.36 2.41
N ILE A 35 7.88 14.20 3.13
CA ILE A 35 7.86 14.02 4.58
C ILE A 35 8.21 12.58 4.93
N ILE A 36 9.19 12.39 5.81
CA ILE A 36 9.68 11.06 6.18
C ILE A 36 8.62 10.26 6.93
N CYS A 37 8.44 9.00 6.53
CA CYS A 37 7.56 8.06 7.20
C CYS A 37 8.32 7.31 8.31
N SER A 38 7.85 7.40 9.54
CA SER A 38 8.48 6.75 10.71
C SER A 38 8.21 5.24 10.79
N PHE A 39 7.31 4.70 9.95
CA PHE A 39 6.95 3.28 9.95
C PHE A 39 8.16 2.37 9.90
N ARG A 40 9.13 2.65 9.02
CA ARG A 40 10.31 1.80 8.84
C ARG A 40 11.21 1.72 10.07
N LYS A 41 11.29 2.79 10.86
CA LYS A 41 12.01 2.77 12.13
C LYS A 41 11.42 1.74 13.10
N ASN A 42 10.10 1.82 13.28
CA ASN A 42 9.39 0.91 14.18
C ASN A 42 9.40 -0.54 13.64
N TRP A 43 9.23 -0.69 12.33
CA TRP A 43 9.25 -2.01 11.69
C TRP A 43 10.60 -2.71 11.84
N GLN A 44 11.71 -1.99 11.72
CA GLN A 44 13.04 -2.56 11.93
C GLN A 44 13.19 -3.14 13.32
N GLU A 45 12.76 -2.42 14.35
CA GLU A 45 12.84 -2.90 15.72
C GLU A 45 11.94 -4.12 15.98
N MET A 46 10.70 -4.08 15.47
CA MET A 46 9.69 -5.09 15.77
C MET A 46 9.75 -6.33 14.88
N GLN A 47 10.15 -6.18 13.61
CA GLN A 47 9.98 -7.23 12.60
C GLN A 47 11.26 -7.59 11.84
N VAL A 48 12.32 -6.81 11.94
CA VAL A 48 13.60 -7.16 11.32
C VAL A 48 14.55 -7.71 12.38
N LYS A 49 14.82 -6.94 13.42
CA LYS A 49 15.78 -7.36 14.47
C LYS A 49 15.28 -8.59 15.23
N THR A 50 14.01 -8.65 15.56
CA THR A 50 13.43 -9.74 16.37
C THR A 50 13.33 -11.08 15.64
N VAL A 51 13.30 -11.09 14.30
CA VAL A 51 13.14 -12.31 13.49
C VAL A 51 14.35 -12.60 12.61
N GLN A 52 15.44 -11.88 12.80
CA GLN A 52 16.67 -12.06 12.04
C GLN A 52 17.25 -13.46 12.29
N HIS A 53 17.67 -14.16 11.23
CA HIS A 53 18.39 -15.41 11.33
C HIS A 53 19.64 -15.22 12.21
N GLY A 54 19.91 -16.17 13.08
CA GLY A 54 21.00 -16.08 14.05
C GLY A 54 20.62 -15.51 15.42
N GLN A 55 19.33 -15.20 15.65
CA GLN A 55 18.82 -14.88 17.00
C GLN A 55 18.78 -16.12 17.91
N GLY A 56 18.68 -17.32 17.34
CA GLY A 56 18.61 -18.56 18.12
C GLY A 56 17.52 -18.51 19.20
N ASN A 57 17.89 -18.85 20.43
CA ASN A 57 16.98 -18.84 21.57
C ASN A 57 16.48 -17.44 21.99
N ARG A 58 17.10 -16.35 21.51
CA ARG A 58 16.63 -14.98 21.76
C ARG A 58 15.45 -14.60 20.86
N GLY A 59 15.29 -15.32 19.75
CA GLY A 59 14.19 -15.08 18.81
C GLY A 59 12.89 -15.78 19.21
N PRO A 60 11.76 -15.47 18.54
CA PRO A 60 10.49 -16.07 18.81
C PRO A 60 10.45 -17.55 18.41
N ARG A 61 9.50 -18.27 19.01
CA ARG A 61 9.15 -19.64 18.59
C ARG A 61 7.83 -19.65 17.82
N SER A 62 7.75 -20.55 16.84
CA SER A 62 6.50 -20.84 16.15
C SER A 62 5.43 -21.30 17.13
N ARG A 63 4.28 -20.67 17.10
CA ARG A 63 3.12 -21.08 17.92
C ARG A 63 2.50 -22.39 17.45
N ILE A 64 2.83 -22.83 16.24
CA ILE A 64 2.30 -24.05 15.63
C ILE A 64 3.24 -25.23 15.87
N THR A 65 4.55 -25.05 15.57
CA THR A 65 5.52 -26.16 15.61
C THR A 65 6.42 -26.13 16.85
N GLY A 66 6.48 -25.03 17.59
CA GLY A 66 7.41 -24.83 18.70
C GLY A 66 8.87 -24.60 18.30
N GLU A 67 9.19 -24.66 17.01
CA GLU A 67 10.54 -24.45 16.50
C GLU A 67 10.99 -22.99 16.59
N LEU A 68 12.31 -22.77 16.60
CA LEU A 68 12.90 -21.43 16.55
C LEU A 68 12.63 -20.80 15.17
N VAL A 69 11.94 -19.66 15.14
CA VAL A 69 11.65 -18.94 13.89
C VAL A 69 12.94 -18.42 13.23
N CYS A 70 13.94 -18.03 14.03
CA CYS A 70 15.19 -17.43 13.59
C CYS A 70 16.31 -18.44 13.33
N GLY A 71 15.99 -19.74 13.26
CA GLY A 71 16.96 -20.81 13.13
C GLY A 71 17.68 -21.13 14.44
N PRO A 72 18.42 -22.25 14.50
CA PRO A 72 19.09 -22.72 15.71
C PRO A 72 20.36 -21.93 16.06
N GLU A 73 20.97 -21.26 15.09
CA GLU A 73 22.21 -20.53 15.26
C GLU A 73 22.04 -19.31 16.16
N THR A 74 23.03 -19.06 17.02
CA THR A 74 23.07 -17.87 17.87
C THR A 74 24.33 -17.07 17.52
N LEU A 75 24.14 -15.97 16.79
CA LEU A 75 25.19 -15.04 16.39
C LEU A 75 25.34 -13.91 17.42
N SER A 76 26.53 -13.32 17.48
CA SER A 76 26.76 -12.11 18.27
C SER A 76 25.98 -10.90 17.70
N GLU A 77 25.77 -9.87 18.51
CA GLU A 77 25.11 -8.63 18.02
C GLU A 77 25.91 -7.95 16.90
N ASP A 78 27.24 -8.02 16.93
CA ASP A 78 28.09 -7.48 15.88
C ASP A 78 27.92 -8.20 14.55
N GLU A 79 27.74 -9.52 14.58
CA GLU A 79 27.46 -10.31 13.38
C GLU A 79 26.05 -10.05 12.86
N LEU A 80 25.06 -9.98 13.75
CA LEU A 80 23.69 -9.63 13.39
C LEU A 80 23.61 -8.23 12.77
N ALA A 81 24.33 -7.25 13.34
CA ALA A 81 24.38 -5.88 12.81
C ALA A 81 25.01 -5.84 11.42
N ARG A 82 26.10 -6.61 11.17
CA ARG A 82 26.71 -6.69 9.84
C ARG A 82 25.81 -7.36 8.78
N ASN A 83 24.90 -8.21 9.21
CA ASN A 83 24.01 -8.99 8.35
C ASN A 83 22.65 -8.33 8.09
N ARG A 84 22.45 -7.06 8.47
CA ARG A 84 21.21 -6.32 8.21
C ARG A 84 21.49 -4.91 7.71
N GLU A 85 20.54 -4.36 6.97
CA GLU A 85 20.51 -2.95 6.61
C GLU A 85 19.88 -2.14 7.76
N GLU A 86 20.48 -1.02 8.14
CA GLU A 86 19.91 -0.10 9.11
C GLU A 86 18.95 0.87 8.41
N MET A 87 17.71 0.41 8.20
CA MET A 87 16.70 1.06 7.34
C MET A 87 16.45 2.53 7.67
N TRP A 88 16.50 2.90 8.96
CA TRP A 88 16.27 4.29 9.35
C TRP A 88 17.44 5.21 8.99
N ALA A 89 18.66 4.76 9.22
CA ALA A 89 19.87 5.49 8.83
C ALA A 89 19.92 5.70 7.31
N GLU A 90 19.56 4.68 6.54
CA GLU A 90 19.48 4.76 5.08
C GLU A 90 18.43 5.78 4.60
N LEU A 91 17.27 5.83 5.25
CA LEU A 91 16.24 6.83 4.91
C LEU A 91 16.70 8.26 5.19
N LEU A 92 17.48 8.46 6.25
CA LEU A 92 18.04 9.77 6.58
C LEU A 92 19.16 10.17 5.61
N ALA A 93 20.01 9.21 5.21
CA ALA A 93 21.08 9.42 4.25
C ALA A 93 20.57 9.72 2.83
N HIS A 94 19.37 9.25 2.48
CA HIS A 94 18.76 9.43 1.17
C HIS A 94 17.46 10.25 1.25
N PRO A 95 17.53 11.59 1.44
CA PRO A 95 16.34 12.42 1.63
C PRO A 95 15.51 12.64 0.35
N LEU A 96 16.12 12.51 -0.83
CA LEU A 96 15.49 12.79 -2.12
C LEU A 96 15.18 11.53 -2.92
N ASP A 97 14.18 11.61 -3.79
CA ASP A 97 13.90 10.57 -4.77
C ASP A 97 15.07 10.45 -5.76
N GLY A 98 15.78 9.34 -5.69
CA GLY A 98 17.01 9.14 -6.41
C GLY A 98 17.29 7.67 -6.77
N PRO A 99 18.53 7.36 -7.24
CA PRO A 99 18.92 6.01 -7.63
C PRO A 99 18.66 4.98 -6.53
N TYR A 100 18.95 5.31 -5.27
CA TYR A 100 18.72 4.45 -4.12
C TYR A 100 17.30 3.87 -4.07
N TYR A 101 16.29 4.71 -4.29
CA TYR A 101 14.88 4.27 -4.27
C TYR A 101 14.45 3.61 -5.58
N ARG A 102 14.97 4.08 -6.72
CA ARG A 102 14.67 3.44 -8.02
C ARG A 102 15.12 1.98 -8.07
N GLU A 103 16.29 1.67 -7.58
CA GLU A 103 16.82 0.32 -7.49
C GLU A 103 16.00 -0.59 -6.56
N ARG A 104 15.29 0.01 -5.60
CA ARG A 104 14.43 -0.67 -4.63
C ARG A 104 12.95 -0.71 -5.01
N SER A 105 12.60 -0.09 -6.14
CA SER A 105 11.26 -0.11 -6.72
C SER A 105 11.18 -1.10 -7.88
N ALA A 106 10.00 -1.61 -8.20
CA ALA A 106 9.82 -2.49 -9.34
C ALA A 106 9.66 -1.71 -10.65
N ASP A 107 10.22 -2.24 -11.71
CA ASP A 107 9.97 -1.77 -13.07
C ASP A 107 8.63 -2.33 -13.56
N TRP A 108 7.60 -1.49 -13.58
CA TRP A 108 6.25 -1.87 -14.00
C TRP A 108 6.18 -2.40 -15.44
N SER A 109 7.07 -1.93 -16.32
CA SER A 109 7.10 -2.34 -17.73
C SER A 109 7.48 -3.81 -17.92
N LYS A 110 8.11 -4.40 -16.89
CA LYS A 110 8.51 -5.81 -16.88
C LYS A 110 7.49 -6.75 -16.24
N ILE A 111 6.43 -6.22 -15.66
CA ILE A 111 5.37 -7.04 -15.07
C ILE A 111 4.32 -7.33 -16.13
N THR A 112 4.37 -8.53 -16.71
CA THR A 112 3.57 -8.93 -17.87
C THR A 112 2.62 -10.10 -17.62
N VAL A 113 2.80 -10.82 -16.51
CA VAL A 113 1.95 -11.97 -16.15
C VAL A 113 0.55 -11.52 -15.68
N PRO A 114 -0.47 -12.39 -15.71
CA PRO A 114 -1.77 -12.11 -15.11
C PRO A 114 -1.62 -11.59 -13.67
N LEU A 115 -2.32 -10.51 -13.36
CA LEU A 115 -2.17 -9.75 -12.12
C LEU A 115 -3.51 -9.53 -11.43
N LEU A 116 -3.63 -9.96 -10.18
CA LEU A 116 -4.63 -9.48 -9.23
C LEU A 116 -3.94 -8.54 -8.24
N SER A 117 -4.32 -7.26 -8.25
CA SER A 117 -3.89 -6.28 -7.26
C SER A 117 -5.01 -6.09 -6.23
N ALA A 118 -4.77 -6.47 -4.99
CA ALA A 118 -5.76 -6.35 -3.91
C ALA A 118 -5.30 -5.29 -2.90
N ALA A 119 -6.06 -4.21 -2.78
CA ALA A 119 -5.75 -3.05 -1.95
C ALA A 119 -6.71 -2.92 -0.77
N ASN A 120 -6.26 -2.32 0.32
CA ASN A 120 -7.09 -1.98 1.47
C ASN A 120 -7.21 -0.46 1.62
N TRP A 121 -8.44 0.05 1.81
CA TRP A 121 -8.66 1.48 2.02
C TRP A 121 -7.94 2.02 3.28
N GLY A 122 -7.73 1.17 4.28
CA GLY A 122 -7.01 1.52 5.50
C GLY A 122 -5.48 1.52 5.37
N GLY A 123 -4.95 1.05 4.25
CA GLY A 123 -3.50 0.94 3.99
C GLY A 123 -2.84 2.20 3.41
N GLN A 124 -3.46 3.37 3.52
CA GLN A 124 -3.04 4.60 2.82
C GLN A 124 -1.60 5.03 3.11
N GLY A 125 -1.11 4.81 4.31
CA GLY A 125 0.24 5.20 4.71
C GLY A 125 1.34 4.29 4.16
N LEU A 126 1.01 3.19 3.48
CA LEU A 126 2.02 2.23 3.04
C LEU A 126 1.66 1.47 1.76
N HIS A 127 0.47 0.87 1.65
CA HIS A 127 0.19 -0.14 0.60
C HIS A 127 -0.77 0.34 -0.49
N THR A 128 -1.83 1.05 -0.14
CA THR A 128 -2.95 1.37 -1.03
C THR A 128 -2.48 1.99 -2.34
N ARG A 129 -1.66 3.04 -2.28
CA ARG A 129 -1.14 3.72 -3.48
C ARG A 129 -0.38 2.76 -4.39
N GLY A 130 0.49 1.90 -3.83
CA GLY A 130 1.27 0.94 -4.60
C GLY A 130 0.42 -0.07 -5.36
N ASN A 131 -0.70 -0.51 -4.79
CA ASN A 131 -1.64 -1.41 -5.46
C ASN A 131 -2.35 -0.73 -6.63
N PHE A 132 -2.84 0.49 -6.47
CA PHE A 132 -3.47 1.24 -7.55
C PHE A 132 -2.48 1.58 -8.67
N GLU A 133 -1.31 2.09 -8.33
CA GLU A 133 -0.25 2.39 -9.30
C GLU A 133 0.21 1.12 -10.03
N GLY A 134 0.37 0.01 -9.33
CA GLY A 134 0.71 -1.27 -9.92
C GLY A 134 -0.35 -1.76 -10.89
N PHE A 135 -1.62 -1.68 -10.53
CA PHE A 135 -2.72 -2.00 -11.45
C PHE A 135 -2.70 -1.12 -12.70
N MET A 136 -2.56 0.20 -12.54
CA MET A 136 -2.55 1.13 -13.67
C MET A 136 -1.35 0.92 -14.59
N ARG A 137 -0.15 0.76 -14.02
CA ARG A 137 1.12 0.91 -14.74
C ARG A 137 1.77 -0.41 -15.16
N ALA A 138 1.41 -1.55 -14.55
CA ALA A 138 1.94 -2.85 -14.97
C ALA A 138 1.60 -3.13 -16.44
N ALA A 139 2.57 -3.68 -17.17
CA ALA A 139 2.42 -4.05 -18.58
C ALA A 139 1.53 -5.27 -18.80
N SER A 140 1.06 -5.92 -17.75
CA SER A 140 0.12 -7.02 -17.80
C SER A 140 -1.13 -6.66 -18.59
N LYS A 141 -1.48 -7.50 -19.58
CA LYS A 141 -2.73 -7.35 -20.37
C LYS A 141 -3.95 -7.85 -19.58
N GLN A 142 -3.75 -8.87 -18.78
CA GLN A 142 -4.77 -9.46 -17.89
C GLN A 142 -4.52 -8.98 -16.48
N LYS A 143 -5.24 -7.96 -16.05
CA LYS A 143 -5.08 -7.37 -14.72
C LYS A 143 -6.40 -6.95 -14.13
N TRP A 144 -6.52 -7.21 -12.84
CA TRP A 144 -7.70 -6.93 -12.03
C TRP A 144 -7.28 -6.16 -10.77
N LEU A 145 -8.15 -5.28 -10.34
CA LEU A 145 -8.03 -4.53 -9.09
C LEU A 145 -9.20 -4.89 -8.18
N GLU A 146 -8.89 -5.34 -7.00
CA GLU A 146 -9.83 -5.49 -5.90
C GLU A 146 -9.48 -4.49 -4.81
N VAL A 147 -10.48 -3.82 -4.21
CA VAL A 147 -10.26 -2.86 -3.13
C VAL A 147 -11.26 -3.10 -2.02
N HIS A 148 -10.75 -3.56 -0.90
CA HIS A 148 -11.55 -3.92 0.27
C HIS A 148 -11.40 -2.93 1.42
N GLY A 149 -12.38 -2.97 2.31
CA GLY A 149 -12.35 -2.29 3.60
C GLY A 149 -11.93 -3.19 4.74
N GLY A 150 -12.07 -2.70 5.96
CA GLY A 150 -11.76 -3.44 7.17
C GLY A 150 -10.29 -3.37 7.57
N SER A 151 -9.82 -4.35 8.34
CA SER A 151 -8.45 -4.38 8.82
C SER A 151 -7.48 -4.83 7.73
N HIS A 152 -6.22 -4.45 7.90
CA HIS A 152 -5.12 -4.76 6.99
C HIS A 152 -5.01 -6.26 6.63
N TRP A 153 -5.25 -7.18 7.54
CA TRP A 153 -4.94 -8.59 7.34
C TRP A 153 -6.16 -9.50 7.28
N ALA A 154 -7.24 -9.13 7.97
CA ALA A 154 -8.38 -10.02 8.12
C ALA A 154 -9.01 -10.42 6.77
N PRO A 155 -9.23 -9.52 5.79
CA PRO A 155 -9.85 -9.90 4.52
C PRO A 155 -9.10 -10.99 3.76
N PHE A 156 -7.77 -11.06 3.87
CA PHE A 156 -6.95 -12.10 3.24
C PHE A 156 -7.35 -13.52 3.68
N TYR A 157 -7.66 -13.68 4.96
CA TYR A 157 -7.96 -14.98 5.59
C TYR A 157 -9.45 -15.30 5.67
N THR A 158 -10.31 -14.38 5.26
CA THR A 158 -11.76 -14.64 5.21
C THR A 158 -12.13 -15.53 4.03
N ASP A 159 -13.31 -16.13 4.10
CA ASP A 159 -13.89 -16.89 2.98
C ASP A 159 -13.89 -16.07 1.67
N TYR A 160 -14.14 -14.77 1.77
CA TYR A 160 -14.07 -13.85 0.64
C TYR A 160 -12.69 -13.83 0.01
N GLY A 161 -11.65 -13.49 0.78
CA GLY A 161 -10.29 -13.39 0.28
C GLY A 161 -9.73 -14.72 -0.22
N ILE A 162 -10.01 -15.81 0.51
CA ILE A 162 -9.60 -17.19 0.12
C ILE A 162 -10.26 -17.58 -1.22
N LYS A 163 -11.55 -17.37 -1.37
CA LYS A 163 -12.30 -17.71 -2.60
C LYS A 163 -11.83 -16.86 -3.79
N LEU A 164 -11.60 -15.57 -3.58
CA LEU A 164 -11.11 -14.67 -4.62
C LEU A 164 -9.74 -15.11 -5.14
N GLN A 165 -8.78 -15.32 -4.25
CA GLN A 165 -7.44 -15.79 -4.60
C GLN A 165 -7.48 -17.16 -5.27
N LYS A 166 -8.25 -18.09 -4.71
CA LYS A 166 -8.39 -19.45 -5.27
C LYS A 166 -8.95 -19.40 -6.68
N ARG A 167 -10.02 -18.64 -6.94
CA ARG A 167 -10.61 -18.49 -8.27
C ARG A 167 -9.60 -17.93 -9.27
N PHE A 168 -8.86 -16.89 -8.88
CA PHE A 168 -7.83 -16.29 -9.72
C PHE A 168 -6.74 -17.29 -10.09
N PHE A 169 -6.17 -17.97 -9.11
CA PHE A 169 -5.08 -18.92 -9.35
C PHE A 169 -5.55 -20.22 -10.04
N ASP A 170 -6.75 -20.72 -9.74
CA ASP A 170 -7.32 -21.88 -10.46
C ASP A 170 -7.51 -21.55 -11.95
N TYR A 171 -7.96 -20.34 -12.26
CA TYR A 171 -8.08 -19.88 -13.63
C TYR A 171 -6.71 -19.72 -14.31
N CYS A 172 -5.81 -18.94 -13.70
CA CYS A 172 -4.53 -18.59 -14.32
C CYS A 172 -3.52 -19.73 -14.39
N LEU A 173 -3.48 -20.61 -13.37
CA LEU A 173 -2.47 -21.66 -13.24
C LEU A 173 -2.94 -23.04 -13.66
N LYS A 174 -4.24 -23.32 -13.54
CA LYS A 174 -4.81 -24.64 -13.84
C LYS A 174 -5.72 -24.63 -15.07
N GLY A 175 -6.01 -23.45 -15.65
CA GLY A 175 -6.92 -23.31 -16.78
C GLY A 175 -8.37 -23.70 -16.47
N ILE A 176 -8.77 -23.65 -15.20
CA ILE A 176 -10.14 -24.02 -14.80
C ILE A 176 -11.09 -22.89 -15.20
N ALA A 177 -12.08 -23.23 -16.05
CA ALA A 177 -13.20 -22.35 -16.36
C ALA A 177 -14.10 -22.21 -15.13
N ASN A 178 -13.92 -21.12 -14.37
CA ASN A 178 -14.60 -20.88 -13.10
C ASN A 178 -15.32 -19.52 -13.03
N GLY A 179 -15.54 -18.91 -14.21
CA GLY A 179 -16.18 -17.59 -14.35
C GLY A 179 -15.23 -16.42 -14.12
N TRP A 180 -13.93 -16.66 -13.98
CA TRP A 180 -12.96 -15.57 -13.84
C TRP A 180 -12.84 -14.70 -15.10
N GLU A 181 -13.07 -15.27 -16.27
CA GLU A 181 -13.12 -14.56 -17.56
C GLU A 181 -14.16 -13.44 -17.60
N SER A 182 -15.22 -13.57 -16.77
CA SER A 182 -16.27 -12.57 -16.59
C SER A 182 -16.06 -11.70 -15.34
N GLN A 183 -14.94 -11.88 -14.62
CA GLN A 183 -14.64 -11.07 -13.44
C GLN A 183 -14.52 -9.60 -13.83
N PRO A 184 -15.25 -8.69 -13.15
CA PRO A 184 -15.10 -7.25 -13.36
C PRO A 184 -13.65 -6.83 -13.19
N ARG A 185 -13.19 -5.95 -14.07
CA ARG A 185 -11.81 -5.46 -14.01
C ARG A 185 -11.47 -4.83 -12.68
N ILE A 186 -12.46 -4.17 -12.08
CA ILE A 186 -12.32 -3.49 -10.80
C ILE A 186 -13.50 -3.83 -9.93
N GLN A 187 -13.21 -4.29 -8.74
CA GLN A 187 -14.15 -4.59 -7.68
C GLN A 187 -13.82 -3.71 -6.49
N LEU A 188 -14.68 -2.75 -6.18
CA LEU A 188 -14.51 -1.82 -5.08
C LEU A 188 -15.49 -2.13 -3.96
N GLN A 189 -15.04 -2.06 -2.74
CA GLN A 189 -15.91 -1.92 -1.58
C GLN A 189 -15.98 -0.43 -1.23
N VAL A 190 -17.06 0.24 -1.65
CA VAL A 190 -17.29 1.65 -1.33
C VAL A 190 -17.72 1.78 0.12
N ARG A 191 -17.02 2.63 0.87
CA ARG A 191 -17.27 2.83 2.29
C ARG A 191 -18.49 3.76 2.50
N HIS A 192 -19.47 3.28 3.22
CA HIS A 192 -20.54 4.06 3.82
C HIS A 192 -20.28 4.23 5.33
N ILE A 193 -21.19 4.93 6.04
CA ILE A 193 -21.02 5.19 7.47
C ILE A 193 -20.95 3.89 8.28
N ASP A 194 -21.80 2.92 7.95
CA ASP A 194 -22.04 1.69 8.72
C ASP A 194 -21.63 0.41 7.98
N ARG A 195 -21.29 0.47 6.71
CA ARG A 195 -21.01 -0.69 5.88
C ARG A 195 -20.10 -0.39 4.71
N PHE A 196 -19.65 -1.44 4.05
CA PHE A 196 -19.08 -1.38 2.71
C PHE A 196 -20.08 -1.94 1.69
N VAL A 197 -20.17 -1.29 0.54
CA VAL A 197 -21.01 -1.72 -0.58
C VAL A 197 -20.12 -2.09 -1.75
N GLU A 198 -20.24 -3.32 -2.23
CA GLU A 198 -19.49 -3.79 -3.39
C GLU A 198 -20.00 -3.11 -4.66
N ARG A 199 -19.06 -2.65 -5.48
CA ARG A 199 -19.32 -2.02 -6.76
C ARG A 199 -18.30 -2.47 -7.79
N HIS A 200 -18.78 -2.75 -8.99
CA HIS A 200 -17.96 -3.17 -10.11
C HIS A 200 -17.73 -2.00 -11.07
N GLU A 201 -16.51 -1.87 -11.55
CA GLU A 201 -16.08 -0.81 -12.47
C GLU A 201 -15.20 -1.40 -13.57
N ASN A 202 -15.09 -0.66 -14.69
CA ASN A 202 -14.33 -1.13 -15.85
C ASN A 202 -12.92 -0.54 -15.92
N GLU A 203 -12.67 0.57 -15.21
CA GLU A 203 -11.43 1.34 -15.29
C GLU A 203 -11.13 2.10 -14.01
N TRP A 204 -9.88 2.45 -13.82
CA TRP A 204 -9.41 3.32 -12.76
C TRP A 204 -8.32 4.29 -13.30
N PRO A 205 -8.35 5.62 -13.01
CA PRO A 205 -9.49 6.31 -12.37
C PRO A 205 -10.78 6.16 -13.16
N LEU A 206 -11.93 6.31 -12.51
CA LEU A 206 -13.23 6.20 -13.17
C LEU A 206 -13.40 7.30 -14.20
N ALA A 207 -13.90 6.99 -15.41
CA ALA A 207 -14.13 7.98 -16.47
C ALA A 207 -15.03 9.14 -16.02
N ARG A 208 -15.97 8.86 -15.12
CA ARG A 208 -16.86 9.86 -14.55
C ARG A 208 -16.27 10.68 -13.41
N THR A 209 -15.01 10.46 -13.03
CA THR A 209 -14.33 11.19 -11.96
C THR A 209 -14.33 12.69 -12.27
N ARG A 210 -14.86 13.49 -11.37
CA ARG A 210 -14.82 14.95 -11.42
C ARG A 210 -13.73 15.45 -10.49
N TRP A 211 -12.59 15.82 -11.05
CA TRP A 211 -11.46 16.39 -10.30
C TRP A 211 -11.87 17.71 -9.67
N THR A 212 -12.11 17.71 -8.38
CA THR A 212 -12.59 18.86 -7.63
C THR A 212 -11.49 19.36 -6.71
N ARG A 213 -11.15 20.65 -6.84
CA ARG A 213 -10.15 21.31 -6.02
C ARG A 213 -10.80 21.93 -4.81
N PHE A 214 -10.22 21.68 -3.64
CA PHE A 214 -10.51 22.37 -2.41
C PHE A 214 -9.25 23.11 -1.93
N TYR A 215 -9.45 24.26 -1.33
CA TYR A 215 -8.39 25.07 -0.72
C TYR A 215 -8.46 24.96 0.78
N LEU A 216 -7.30 24.80 1.42
CA LEU A 216 -7.17 24.82 2.88
C LEU A 216 -7.16 26.28 3.32
N ASP A 217 -8.23 26.73 3.96
CA ASP A 217 -8.31 28.08 4.52
C ASP A 217 -7.84 28.07 5.98
N PRO A 218 -6.65 28.61 6.27
CA PRO A 218 -6.10 28.58 7.61
C PRO A 218 -6.69 29.65 8.54
N HIS A 219 -7.56 30.55 8.02
CA HIS A 219 -8.17 31.62 8.81
C HIS A 219 -9.32 31.10 9.66
N ASP A 220 -10.14 30.24 9.12
CA ASP A 220 -11.29 29.67 9.80
C ASP A 220 -11.34 28.13 9.75
N MET A 221 -10.24 27.49 9.34
CA MET A 221 -10.07 26.03 9.29
C MET A 221 -11.06 25.36 8.33
N ARG A 222 -11.34 25.97 7.20
CA ARG A 222 -12.27 25.47 6.21
C ARG A 222 -11.60 24.82 5.01
N LEU A 223 -12.29 23.80 4.48
CA LEU A 223 -12.08 23.33 3.11
C LEU A 223 -13.00 24.15 2.20
N SER A 224 -12.41 25.05 1.40
CA SER A 224 -13.13 25.97 0.53
C SER A 224 -13.04 25.56 -0.95
N PRO A 225 -14.12 25.59 -1.73
CA PRO A 225 -14.06 25.45 -3.18
C PRO A 225 -13.48 26.71 -3.86
N LYS A 226 -13.31 27.80 -3.13
CA LYS A 226 -12.77 29.08 -3.62
C LYS A 226 -11.34 29.28 -3.11
N PRO A 227 -10.44 29.88 -3.91
CA PRO A 227 -9.11 30.23 -3.47
C PRO A 227 -9.13 31.09 -2.20
N VAL A 228 -8.15 30.89 -1.35
CA VAL A 228 -7.90 31.73 -0.15
C VAL A 228 -7.21 33.01 -0.60
N SER A 229 -7.65 34.14 -0.02
CA SER A 229 -7.22 35.48 -0.48
C SER A 229 -5.89 35.96 0.14
N SER A 230 -5.42 35.31 1.19
CA SER A 230 -4.19 35.68 1.88
C SER A 230 -3.48 34.48 2.52
N ASP A 231 -2.17 34.57 2.59
CA ASP A 231 -1.34 33.54 3.23
C ASP A 231 -1.44 33.61 4.76
N LYS A 232 -1.41 32.45 5.39
CA LYS A 232 -1.30 32.29 6.83
C LYS A 232 -0.61 30.98 7.15
N SER A 233 0.33 31.03 8.07
CA SER A 233 0.98 29.83 8.60
C SER A 233 0.21 29.27 9.80
N LEU A 234 0.20 27.95 9.91
CA LEU A 234 -0.29 27.21 11.05
C LEU A 234 0.83 26.34 11.58
N GLU A 235 0.93 26.29 12.90
CA GLU A 235 1.86 25.40 13.59
C GLU A 235 1.09 24.34 14.37
N TYR A 236 1.60 23.13 14.41
CA TYR A 236 1.04 22.05 15.21
C TYR A 236 2.13 21.12 15.71
N GLY A 237 1.89 20.49 16.86
CA GLY A 237 2.79 19.46 17.38
C GLY A 237 2.73 18.20 16.53
N PRO A 238 3.88 17.63 16.12
CA PRO A 238 3.91 16.48 15.20
C PRO A 238 3.31 15.19 15.80
N LEU A 239 3.16 15.12 17.12
CA LEU A 239 2.53 14.00 17.84
C LEU A 239 1.20 14.40 18.49
N GLY A 240 0.69 15.60 18.20
CA GLY A 240 -0.60 16.08 18.68
C GLY A 240 -1.73 15.75 17.73
N ASP A 241 -2.87 16.44 17.92
CA ASP A 241 -4.11 16.21 17.15
C ASP A 241 -4.03 16.66 15.68
N GLY A 242 -2.91 17.29 15.29
CA GLY A 242 -2.73 17.82 13.94
C GLY A 242 -3.61 19.03 13.65
N VAL A 243 -3.92 19.25 12.37
CA VAL A 243 -4.76 20.36 11.91
C VAL A 243 -5.88 19.80 11.05
N THR A 244 -7.12 20.16 11.36
CA THR A 244 -8.31 19.68 10.63
C THR A 244 -9.00 20.83 9.91
N PHE A 245 -9.27 20.63 8.62
CA PHE A 245 -10.04 21.52 7.79
C PHE A 245 -11.37 20.85 7.42
N SER A 246 -12.47 21.56 7.52
CA SER A 246 -13.80 21.00 7.30
C SER A 246 -14.62 21.83 6.31
N THR A 247 -15.45 21.17 5.54
CA THR A 247 -16.54 21.84 4.82
C THR A 247 -17.71 22.11 5.78
N PRO A 248 -18.60 23.04 5.48
CA PRO A 248 -19.95 23.02 6.05
C PRO A 248 -20.64 21.67 5.77
N PRO A 249 -21.73 21.34 6.46
CA PRO A 249 -22.53 20.18 6.08
C PRO A 249 -22.88 20.23 4.61
N LEU A 250 -22.71 19.09 3.93
CA LEU A 250 -23.03 19.00 2.50
C LEU A 250 -24.53 18.99 2.28
N GLU A 251 -24.99 19.69 1.24
CA GLU A 251 -26.44 19.82 0.92
C GLU A 251 -27.00 18.52 0.30
N ALA A 252 -26.16 17.66 -0.23
CA ALA A 252 -26.55 16.41 -0.85
C ALA A 252 -25.52 15.31 -0.54
N GLU A 253 -25.95 14.06 -0.70
CA GLU A 253 -25.07 12.91 -0.64
C GLU A 253 -23.90 13.09 -1.62
N THR A 254 -22.69 12.95 -1.11
CA THR A 254 -21.46 13.17 -1.87
C THR A 254 -20.54 11.97 -1.74
N GLU A 255 -20.21 11.39 -2.89
CA GLU A 255 -19.26 10.29 -2.97
C GLU A 255 -17.85 10.83 -3.31
N ILE A 256 -16.85 10.39 -2.55
CA ILE A 256 -15.43 10.62 -2.84
C ILE A 256 -14.81 9.25 -3.16
N THR A 257 -14.65 8.95 -4.44
CA THR A 257 -14.03 7.70 -4.92
C THR A 257 -13.09 8.03 -6.07
N GLY A 258 -11.81 7.94 -5.82
CA GLY A 258 -10.80 8.28 -6.82
C GLY A 258 -9.45 8.62 -6.17
N PRO A 259 -8.43 8.90 -6.99
CA PRO A 259 -7.17 9.43 -6.49
C PRO A 259 -7.36 10.78 -5.80
N SER A 260 -6.67 10.99 -4.71
CA SER A 260 -6.63 12.28 -4.01
C SER A 260 -5.18 12.75 -3.87
N ALA A 261 -4.97 14.06 -3.88
CA ALA A 261 -3.68 14.67 -3.68
C ALA A 261 -3.79 15.88 -2.75
N LEU A 262 -2.84 16.00 -1.85
CA LEU A 262 -2.68 17.16 -0.98
C LEU A 262 -1.43 17.92 -1.37
N LYS A 263 -1.53 19.23 -1.59
CA LYS A 263 -0.41 20.12 -1.80
C LYS A 263 -0.25 21.03 -0.59
N LEU A 264 0.89 20.92 0.08
CA LEU A 264 1.26 21.75 1.22
C LEU A 264 2.54 22.50 0.92
N PHE A 265 2.71 23.66 1.54
CA PHE A 265 3.98 24.38 1.67
C PHE A 265 4.42 24.21 3.13
N VAL A 266 5.59 23.61 3.37
CA VAL A 266 6.16 23.30 4.67
C VAL A 266 7.58 23.80 4.77
#